data_bac2c517297b54d87af386594fb90841
#
_entry.id   bac2c517297b54d87af386594fb90841
#
_cell.length_a   1.000
_cell.length_b   1.000
_cell.length_c   1.000
_cell.angle_alpha   90.00
_cell.angle_beta   90.00
_cell.angle_gamma   90.00
#
_symmetry.space_group_name_H-M   'P 1'
#
loop_
_entity.id
_entity.type
_entity.pdbx_description
1 polymer ?
#
loop_
_entity_poly.entity_id
_entity_poly.type
_entity_poly.pdbx_seq_one_letter_code
_entity_poly.pdbx_strand_id
1 'polypeptide(L)'
;MMFATELLVGGLLAASTVLGAALTRVEYPNNATSKAQMWVYVPDKAVANPPIIVVIHSCQSSAESYSRNSKIPWKQGSDKKGYITVWPSAPNSCWDVSSPRSLKNGGGGDSQAISNMIVHALDKYKGDPARVFVTGGSSGGMMSNVLAATYPYLISAVSLYSGVPAGCFVSSSGGVAQWNNSCSGGSSRATPEAWGNVVRAMYPGYAGARPRMQVWHGSADGTLAPQNYQETIKQWTNVFGYPQTAVSSVKNFPERNYQTDNYGDHLQGIYATGVGHSVPSNLTASEQWFGL
;
A
#
# COMPACT_ATOMS: atom_id res chain seq x y z
N MET A 1 -77.23 -3.74 18.35
CA MET A 1 -76.32 -4.44 17.40
C MET A 1 -75.23 -3.45 17.03
N MET A 2 -74.06 -3.61 17.68
CA MET A 2 -72.87 -2.77 17.38
C MET A 2 -71.92 -3.62 16.52
N PHE A 3 -71.65 -3.15 15.31
CA PHE A 3 -70.64 -3.76 14.43
C PHE A 3 -69.26 -3.13 14.74
N ALA A 4 -68.36 -3.96 15.22
CA ALA A 4 -66.95 -3.56 15.36
C ALA A 4 -66.24 -3.76 14.01
N THR A 5 -65.63 -2.69 13.52
CA THR A 5 -64.82 -2.73 12.28
C THR A 5 -63.34 -2.90 12.71
N GLU A 6 -62.78 -4.06 12.45
CA GLU A 6 -61.33 -4.29 12.63
C GLU A 6 -60.55 -3.65 11.48
N LEU A 7 -59.64 -2.73 11.80
CA LEU A 7 -58.64 -2.19 10.88
C LEU A 7 -57.44 -3.14 10.84
N LEU A 8 -57.26 -3.84 9.72
CA LEU A 8 -56.01 -4.55 9.41
C LEU A 8 -54.94 -3.51 9.01
N VAL A 9 -53.97 -3.29 9.89
CA VAL A 9 -52.73 -2.55 9.56
C VAL A 9 -51.77 -3.52 8.90
N GLY A 10 -51.74 -3.49 7.58
CA GLY A 10 -50.74 -4.21 6.78
C GLY A 10 -49.38 -3.51 6.87
N GLY A 11 -48.47 -4.07 7.68
CA GLY A 11 -47.07 -3.61 7.70
C GLY A 11 -46.36 -3.98 6.40
N LEU A 12 -46.00 -2.98 5.59
CA LEU A 12 -45.05 -3.16 4.48
C LEU A 12 -43.67 -3.47 5.07
N LEU A 13 -43.26 -4.71 5.04
CA LEU A 13 -41.86 -5.09 5.19
C LEU A 13 -41.08 -4.58 3.97
N ALA A 14 -40.39 -3.45 4.09
CA ALA A 14 -39.40 -3.02 3.12
C ALA A 14 -38.29 -4.07 3.07
N ALA A 15 -38.27 -4.92 2.04
CA ALA A 15 -37.17 -5.79 1.72
C ALA A 15 -35.95 -4.91 1.39
N SER A 16 -35.05 -4.72 2.35
CA SER A 16 -33.73 -4.16 2.08
C SER A 16 -33.01 -5.14 1.18
N THR A 17 -32.93 -4.81 -0.11
CA THR A 17 -32.03 -5.50 -1.02
C THR A 17 -30.61 -5.28 -0.52
N VAL A 18 -30.01 -6.29 0.10
CA VAL A 18 -28.59 -6.33 0.38
C VAL A 18 -27.89 -6.37 -0.97
N LEU A 19 -27.52 -5.20 -1.47
CA LEU A 19 -26.57 -5.10 -2.58
C LEU A 19 -25.28 -5.69 -2.04
N GLY A 20 -24.83 -6.82 -2.59
CA GLY A 20 -23.59 -7.47 -2.21
C GLY A 20 -22.42 -6.49 -2.26
N ALA A 21 -21.35 -6.79 -1.54
CA ALA A 21 -20.17 -5.96 -1.43
C ALA A 21 -19.63 -5.51 -2.79
N ALA A 22 -19.56 -4.21 -3.03
CA ALA A 22 -19.13 -3.61 -4.29
C ALA A 22 -18.01 -2.59 -4.06
N LEU A 23 -17.07 -2.51 -5.01
CA LEU A 23 -16.11 -1.42 -5.03
C LEU A 23 -16.83 -0.12 -5.37
N THR A 24 -16.82 0.84 -4.47
CA THR A 24 -17.58 2.09 -4.57
C THR A 24 -16.65 3.30 -4.52
N ARG A 25 -16.84 4.27 -5.42
CA ARG A 25 -16.16 5.56 -5.33
C ARG A 25 -16.66 6.33 -4.13
N VAL A 26 -15.73 6.93 -3.39
CA VAL A 26 -16.01 7.70 -2.16
C VAL A 26 -15.37 9.07 -2.27
N GLU A 27 -16.14 10.10 -2.04
CA GLU A 27 -15.60 11.44 -1.85
C GLU A 27 -15.00 11.56 -0.46
N TYR A 28 -13.86 12.25 -0.34
CA TYR A 28 -13.14 12.41 0.91
C TYR A 28 -12.57 13.83 1.04
N PRO A 29 -12.40 14.36 2.26
CA PRO A 29 -11.74 15.64 2.49
C PRO A 29 -10.30 15.59 1.97
N ASN A 30 -9.99 16.37 0.94
CA ASN A 30 -8.69 16.37 0.30
C ASN A 30 -8.10 17.77 0.26
N ASN A 31 -7.12 18.04 1.11
CA ASN A 31 -6.34 19.28 1.15
C ASN A 31 -5.05 19.20 0.32
N ALA A 32 -4.80 18.08 -0.37
CA ALA A 32 -3.70 17.94 -1.31
C ALA A 32 -4.03 18.61 -2.66
N THR A 33 -3.00 18.96 -3.41
CA THR A 33 -3.15 19.43 -4.80
C THR A 33 -3.42 18.28 -5.77
N SER A 34 -3.06 17.05 -5.39
CA SER A 34 -3.36 15.83 -6.14
C SER A 34 -4.87 15.62 -6.27
N LYS A 35 -5.29 15.16 -7.45
CA LYS A 35 -6.68 14.80 -7.78
C LYS A 35 -6.91 13.30 -7.72
N ALA A 36 -6.10 12.58 -6.95
CA ALA A 36 -6.29 11.14 -6.73
C ALA A 36 -7.69 10.85 -6.20
N GLN A 37 -8.31 9.78 -6.74
CA GLN A 37 -9.67 9.37 -6.38
C GLN A 37 -9.62 8.22 -5.37
N MET A 38 -10.61 8.17 -4.49
CA MET A 38 -10.75 7.13 -3.49
C MET A 38 -11.84 6.14 -3.90
N TRP A 39 -11.54 4.86 -3.86
CA TRP A 39 -12.49 3.78 -3.99
C TRP A 39 -12.38 2.88 -2.76
N VAL A 40 -13.50 2.35 -2.31
CA VAL A 40 -13.55 1.51 -1.11
C VAL A 40 -14.35 0.25 -1.37
N TYR A 41 -13.86 -0.86 -0.86
CA TYR A 41 -14.59 -2.11 -0.79
C TYR A 41 -14.80 -2.47 0.68
N VAL A 42 -16.08 -2.53 1.07
CA VAL A 42 -16.51 -2.97 2.41
C VAL A 42 -17.14 -4.34 2.25
N PRO A 43 -16.61 -5.39 2.89
CA PRO A 43 -17.19 -6.72 2.79
C PRO A 43 -18.54 -6.79 3.56
N ASP A 44 -19.42 -7.69 3.16
CA ASP A 44 -20.72 -7.88 3.83
C ASP A 44 -20.57 -8.23 5.32
N LYS A 45 -19.46 -8.85 5.69
CA LYS A 45 -19.15 -9.26 7.06
C LYS A 45 -17.92 -8.50 7.60
N ALA A 46 -17.93 -7.17 7.50
CA ALA A 46 -16.89 -6.37 8.13
C ALA A 46 -16.87 -6.59 9.65
N VAL A 47 -15.66 -6.76 10.23
CA VAL A 47 -15.52 -6.89 11.68
C VAL A 47 -15.68 -5.54 12.38
N ALA A 48 -15.97 -5.53 13.67
CA ALA A 48 -15.95 -4.32 14.47
C ALA A 48 -14.52 -3.76 14.54
N ASN A 49 -14.36 -2.44 14.38
CA ASN A 49 -13.07 -1.76 14.26
C ASN A 49 -12.16 -2.45 13.22
N PRO A 50 -12.58 -2.50 11.93
CA PRO A 50 -11.91 -3.29 10.92
C PRO A 50 -10.51 -2.76 10.63
N PRO A 51 -9.54 -3.63 10.33
CA PRO A 51 -8.29 -3.22 9.70
C PRO A 51 -8.57 -2.48 8.38
N ILE A 52 -7.74 -1.50 8.05
CA ILE A 52 -7.79 -0.79 6.77
C ILE A 52 -6.58 -1.19 5.94
N ILE A 53 -6.81 -1.70 4.73
CA ILE A 53 -5.73 -2.04 3.80
C ILE A 53 -5.81 -1.14 2.58
N VAL A 54 -4.77 -0.36 2.34
CA VAL A 54 -4.64 0.48 1.15
C VAL A 54 -3.95 -0.31 0.05
N VAL A 55 -4.63 -0.51 -1.07
CA VAL A 55 -4.16 -1.31 -2.21
C VAL A 55 -3.88 -0.39 -3.40
N ILE A 56 -2.62 -0.15 -3.67
CA ILE A 56 -2.15 0.89 -4.60
C ILE A 56 -1.79 0.27 -5.95
N HIS A 57 -2.44 0.74 -7.03
CA HIS A 57 -2.30 0.18 -8.36
C HIS A 57 -0.95 0.50 -9.02
N SER A 58 -0.57 -0.32 -10.02
CA SER A 58 0.57 -0.11 -10.90
C SER A 58 0.32 1.00 -11.93
N CYS A 59 1.36 1.45 -12.65
CA CYS A 59 1.17 2.35 -13.79
C CYS A 59 0.17 1.80 -14.81
N GLN A 60 -0.45 2.68 -15.56
CA GLN A 60 -1.44 2.40 -16.61
C GLN A 60 -2.64 1.58 -16.09
N SER A 61 -3.00 1.80 -14.83
CA SER A 61 -4.12 1.13 -14.17
C SER A 61 -5.02 2.16 -13.46
N SER A 62 -6.06 1.66 -12.83
CA SER A 62 -6.97 2.42 -11.96
C SER A 62 -7.40 1.54 -10.79
N ALA A 63 -8.01 2.12 -9.77
CA ALA A 63 -8.59 1.37 -8.65
C ALA A 63 -9.53 0.26 -9.15
N GLU A 64 -10.39 0.59 -10.12
CA GLU A 64 -11.38 -0.35 -10.66
C GLU A 64 -10.73 -1.51 -11.43
N SER A 65 -9.79 -1.24 -12.35
CA SER A 65 -9.14 -2.28 -13.12
C SER A 65 -8.24 -3.15 -12.25
N TYR A 66 -7.50 -2.54 -11.32
CA TYR A 66 -6.60 -3.24 -10.40
C TYR A 66 -7.36 -4.16 -9.45
N SER A 67 -8.52 -3.72 -8.95
CA SER A 67 -9.38 -4.51 -8.05
C SER A 67 -10.07 -5.70 -8.73
N ARG A 68 -10.17 -5.72 -10.06
CA ARG A 68 -10.71 -6.84 -10.85
C ARG A 68 -9.65 -7.87 -11.25
N ASN A 69 -8.37 -7.54 -11.06
CA ASN A 69 -7.28 -8.45 -11.40
C ASN A 69 -7.23 -9.61 -10.39
N SER A 70 -7.42 -10.84 -10.89
CA SER A 70 -7.39 -12.05 -10.05
C SER A 70 -6.05 -12.31 -9.35
N LYS A 71 -4.96 -11.70 -9.83
CA LYS A 71 -3.65 -11.75 -9.18
C LYS A 71 -3.49 -10.75 -8.03
N ILE A 72 -4.53 -9.96 -7.75
CA ILE A 72 -4.58 -8.96 -6.68
C ILE A 72 -5.75 -9.28 -5.74
N PRO A 73 -5.66 -10.35 -4.94
CA PRO A 73 -6.80 -10.99 -4.28
C PRO A 73 -7.26 -10.30 -2.97
N TRP A 74 -7.05 -8.99 -2.81
CA TRP A 74 -7.33 -8.28 -1.56
C TRP A 74 -8.82 -8.16 -1.24
N LYS A 75 -9.73 -8.15 -2.25
CA LYS A 75 -11.17 -8.23 -1.99
C LYS A 75 -11.58 -9.60 -1.44
N GLN A 76 -11.02 -10.67 -1.99
CA GLN A 76 -11.27 -12.02 -1.50
C GLN A 76 -10.76 -12.21 -0.05
N GLY A 77 -9.62 -11.61 0.30
CA GLY A 77 -9.14 -11.58 1.68
C GLY A 77 -10.07 -10.78 2.60
N SER A 78 -10.55 -9.63 2.12
CA SER A 78 -11.54 -8.78 2.80
C SER A 78 -12.82 -9.57 3.13
N ASP A 79 -13.38 -10.30 2.15
CA ASP A 79 -14.57 -11.14 2.35
C ASP A 79 -14.37 -12.25 3.38
N LYS A 80 -13.15 -12.79 3.46
CA LYS A 80 -12.81 -13.87 4.38
C LYS A 80 -12.54 -13.38 5.80
N LYS A 81 -11.87 -12.22 5.95
CA LYS A 81 -11.33 -11.74 7.22
C LYS A 81 -12.01 -10.48 7.76
N GLY A 82 -12.89 -9.85 6.98
CA GLY A 82 -13.70 -8.70 7.41
C GLY A 82 -12.95 -7.37 7.49
N TYR A 83 -11.74 -7.24 6.94
CA TYR A 83 -11.07 -5.96 6.82
C TYR A 83 -11.62 -5.14 5.64
N ILE A 84 -11.45 -3.83 5.68
CA ILE A 84 -11.85 -2.91 4.60
C ILE A 84 -10.66 -2.61 3.71
N THR A 85 -10.89 -2.55 2.39
CA THR A 85 -9.84 -2.16 1.45
C THR A 85 -10.12 -0.80 0.81
N VAL A 86 -9.10 0.06 0.82
CA VAL A 86 -9.08 1.36 0.14
C VAL A 86 -8.24 1.24 -1.11
N TRP A 87 -8.80 1.64 -2.24
CA TRP A 87 -8.18 1.56 -3.56
C TRP A 87 -8.03 2.97 -4.13
N PRO A 88 -6.89 3.62 -3.90
CA PRO A 88 -6.61 4.90 -4.54
C PRO A 88 -6.50 4.75 -6.06
N SER A 89 -6.87 5.80 -6.81
CA SER A 89 -6.67 5.90 -8.26
C SER A 89 -5.88 7.15 -8.59
N ALA A 90 -4.71 6.98 -9.20
CA ALA A 90 -3.79 8.07 -9.53
C ALA A 90 -4.37 8.97 -10.64
N PRO A 91 -4.15 10.28 -10.59
CA PRO A 91 -4.64 11.20 -11.61
C PRO A 91 -3.93 11.05 -12.96
N ASN A 92 -2.69 10.56 -12.97
CA ASN A 92 -1.82 10.48 -14.15
C ASN A 92 -1.47 9.03 -14.53
N SER A 93 -2.32 8.06 -14.22
CA SER A 93 -2.11 6.63 -14.49
C SER A 93 -0.93 5.99 -13.76
N CYS A 94 0.09 6.75 -13.36
CA CYS A 94 1.18 6.36 -12.45
C CYS A 94 1.21 7.30 -11.25
N TRP A 95 1.68 6.80 -10.12
CA TRP A 95 1.82 7.59 -8.90
C TRP A 95 3.00 8.56 -9.01
N ASP A 96 2.80 9.77 -8.50
CA ASP A 96 3.88 10.73 -8.37
C ASP A 96 4.80 10.37 -7.20
N VAL A 97 5.93 9.80 -7.52
CA VAL A 97 7.02 9.47 -6.59
C VAL A 97 8.30 10.25 -6.93
N SER A 98 8.15 11.34 -7.69
CA SER A 98 9.25 12.13 -8.22
C SER A 98 9.26 13.58 -7.75
N SER A 99 8.10 14.19 -7.54
CA SER A 99 8.02 15.60 -7.14
C SER A 99 8.26 15.80 -5.64
N PRO A 100 8.83 16.94 -5.25
CA PRO A 100 8.99 17.31 -3.83
C PRO A 100 7.66 17.29 -3.05
N ARG A 101 6.53 17.51 -3.74
CA ARG A 101 5.20 17.49 -3.10
C ARG A 101 4.82 16.10 -2.59
N SER A 102 5.09 15.06 -3.36
CA SER A 102 4.79 13.69 -2.95
C SER A 102 5.86 13.10 -2.03
N LEU A 103 7.10 13.62 -2.12
CA LEU A 103 8.25 13.12 -1.35
C LEU A 103 8.41 13.79 0.03
N LYS A 104 7.43 14.56 0.49
CA LYS A 104 7.49 15.26 1.79
C LYS A 104 6.17 15.12 2.53
N ASN A 105 6.26 14.88 3.85
CA ASN A 105 5.10 14.96 4.74
C ASN A 105 4.45 16.35 4.64
N GLY A 106 3.13 16.39 4.42
CA GLY A 106 2.40 17.66 4.24
C GLY A 106 2.69 18.40 2.94
N GLY A 107 3.37 17.77 1.96
CA GLY A 107 3.81 18.44 0.73
C GLY A 107 2.73 18.68 -0.34
N GLY A 108 1.56 18.08 -0.22
CA GLY A 108 0.41 18.33 -1.11
C GLY A 108 0.32 17.41 -2.34
N GLY A 109 1.21 16.42 -2.49
CA GLY A 109 1.20 15.49 -3.63
C GLY A 109 0.33 14.26 -3.41
N ASP A 110 0.58 13.19 -4.20
CA ASP A 110 -0.20 11.94 -4.16
C ASP A 110 -0.09 11.23 -2.82
N SER A 111 1.07 11.27 -2.16
CA SER A 111 1.23 10.67 -0.83
C SER A 111 0.33 11.34 0.21
N GLN A 112 0.13 12.67 0.14
CA GLN A 112 -0.81 13.36 1.02
C GLN A 112 -2.25 13.03 0.69
N ALA A 113 -2.61 12.93 -0.58
CA ALA A 113 -3.97 12.53 -0.96
C ALA A 113 -4.31 11.15 -0.41
N ILE A 114 -3.38 10.18 -0.50
CA ILE A 114 -3.59 8.84 0.05
C ILE A 114 -3.65 8.88 1.59
N SER A 115 -2.84 9.70 2.26
CA SER A 115 -2.93 9.86 3.72
C SER A 115 -4.29 10.41 4.16
N ASN A 116 -4.86 11.36 3.40
CA ASN A 116 -6.22 11.88 3.63
C ASN A 116 -7.29 10.78 3.46
N MET A 117 -7.11 9.88 2.46
CA MET A 117 -8.01 8.73 2.27
C MET A 117 -7.95 7.76 3.46
N ILE A 118 -6.75 7.51 4.01
CA ILE A 118 -6.58 6.68 5.22
C ILE A 118 -7.34 7.29 6.39
N VAL A 119 -7.12 8.58 6.68
CA VAL A 119 -7.80 9.29 7.79
C VAL A 119 -9.31 9.25 7.59
N HIS A 120 -9.79 9.50 6.37
CA HIS A 120 -11.23 9.43 6.08
C HIS A 120 -11.79 8.02 6.25
N ALA A 121 -11.06 6.98 5.82
CA ALA A 121 -11.51 5.60 6.00
C ALA A 121 -11.58 5.19 7.47
N LEU A 122 -10.60 5.59 8.27
CA LEU A 122 -10.60 5.36 9.72
C LEU A 122 -11.82 5.99 10.40
N ASP A 123 -12.13 7.24 10.06
CA ASP A 123 -13.28 7.92 10.64
C ASP A 123 -14.62 7.34 10.15
N LYS A 124 -14.78 7.25 8.83
CA LYS A 124 -16.06 6.86 8.21
C LYS A 124 -16.47 5.43 8.53
N TYR A 125 -15.51 4.51 8.53
CA TYR A 125 -15.76 3.08 8.73
C TYR A 125 -15.38 2.59 10.13
N LYS A 126 -15.02 3.51 11.04
CA LYS A 126 -14.58 3.18 12.40
C LYS A 126 -13.44 2.15 12.42
N GLY A 127 -12.49 2.34 11.47
CA GLY A 127 -11.33 1.46 11.35
C GLY A 127 -10.40 1.53 12.56
N ASP A 128 -9.65 0.46 12.78
CA ASP A 128 -8.65 0.41 13.84
C ASP A 128 -7.37 1.17 13.42
N PRO A 129 -7.02 2.30 14.07
CA PRO A 129 -5.83 3.07 13.71
C PRO A 129 -4.51 2.32 13.97
N ALA A 130 -4.51 1.28 14.79
CA ALA A 130 -3.34 0.41 15.00
C ALA A 130 -3.19 -0.65 13.90
N ARG A 131 -4.19 -0.83 13.04
CA ARG A 131 -4.21 -1.84 11.97
C ARG A 131 -4.46 -1.23 10.60
N VAL A 132 -3.62 -0.25 10.22
CA VAL A 132 -3.60 0.32 8.88
C VAL A 132 -2.41 -0.26 8.13
N PHE A 133 -2.68 -0.84 6.97
CA PHE A 133 -1.68 -1.52 6.15
C PHE A 133 -1.68 -0.99 4.73
N VAL A 134 -0.52 -1.04 4.08
CA VAL A 134 -0.36 -0.55 2.70
C VAL A 134 0.29 -1.64 1.86
N THR A 135 -0.22 -1.81 0.64
CA THR A 135 0.36 -2.71 -0.36
C THR A 135 0.23 -2.12 -1.75
N GLY A 136 1.10 -2.54 -2.65
CA GLY A 136 1.05 -2.13 -4.05
C GLY A 136 2.15 -2.75 -4.87
N GLY A 137 1.96 -2.77 -6.20
CA GLY A 137 2.96 -3.31 -7.14
C GLY A 137 3.49 -2.22 -8.09
N SER A 138 4.76 -2.33 -8.51
CA SER A 138 5.38 -1.38 -9.45
C SER A 138 5.27 0.07 -8.94
N SER A 139 4.65 0.98 -9.68
CA SER A 139 4.37 2.35 -9.24
C SER A 139 3.64 2.40 -7.88
N GLY A 140 2.71 1.45 -7.63
CA GLY A 140 2.05 1.31 -6.32
C GLY A 140 2.99 0.84 -5.22
N GLY A 141 3.96 -0.03 -5.53
CA GLY A 141 5.03 -0.44 -4.62
C GLY A 141 5.98 0.71 -4.30
N MET A 142 6.30 1.55 -5.30
CA MET A 142 7.08 2.77 -5.12
C MET A 142 6.35 3.75 -4.19
N MET A 143 5.05 3.99 -4.42
CA MET A 143 4.23 4.86 -3.59
C MET A 143 4.05 4.30 -2.17
N SER A 144 3.94 2.97 -2.01
CA SER A 144 3.91 2.33 -0.68
C SER A 144 5.17 2.63 0.13
N ASN A 145 6.33 2.63 -0.53
CA ASN A 145 7.61 2.98 0.06
C ASN A 145 7.68 4.47 0.46
N VAL A 146 7.18 5.36 -0.41
CA VAL A 146 7.07 6.80 -0.12
C VAL A 146 6.13 7.05 1.06
N LEU A 147 4.99 6.38 1.14
CA LEU A 147 4.04 6.52 2.25
C LEU A 147 4.65 6.09 3.59
N ALA A 148 5.41 4.99 3.61
CA ALA A 148 6.15 4.56 4.80
C ALA A 148 7.16 5.60 5.28
N ALA A 149 7.72 6.38 4.37
CA ALA A 149 8.67 7.44 4.69
C ALA A 149 7.99 8.76 5.11
N THR A 150 6.88 9.12 4.43
CA THR A 150 6.21 10.42 4.61
C THR A 150 5.13 10.42 5.68
N TYR A 151 4.37 9.32 5.83
CA TYR A 151 3.24 9.20 6.78
C TYR A 151 3.37 7.97 7.68
N PRO A 152 4.54 7.74 8.31
CA PRO A 152 4.79 6.54 9.11
C PRO A 152 3.84 6.37 10.29
N TYR A 153 3.33 7.44 10.86
CA TYR A 153 2.43 7.43 12.01
C TYR A 153 1.00 6.92 11.70
N LEU A 154 0.65 6.82 10.42
CA LEU A 154 -0.65 6.29 9.98
C LEU A 154 -0.60 4.81 9.63
N ILE A 155 0.59 4.21 9.51
CA ILE A 155 0.77 2.90 8.87
C ILE A 155 1.49 1.97 9.83
N SER A 156 0.93 0.77 10.03
CA SER A 156 1.51 -0.25 10.91
C SER A 156 2.45 -1.20 10.17
N ALA A 157 2.13 -1.56 8.93
CA ALA A 157 3.00 -2.37 8.10
C ALA A 157 2.75 -2.14 6.59
N VAL A 158 3.76 -2.43 5.79
CA VAL A 158 3.76 -2.35 4.34
C VAL A 158 4.21 -3.69 3.76
N SER A 159 3.55 -4.13 2.68
CA SER A 159 4.02 -5.23 1.82
C SER A 159 4.05 -4.74 0.38
N LEU A 160 5.23 -4.40 -0.13
CA LEU A 160 5.41 -3.78 -1.44
C LEU A 160 6.06 -4.75 -2.44
N TYR A 161 5.61 -4.68 -3.69
CA TYR A 161 6.02 -5.57 -4.78
C TYR A 161 6.70 -4.79 -5.90
N SER A 162 7.89 -5.21 -6.31
CA SER A 162 8.62 -4.65 -7.46
C SER A 162 8.69 -3.12 -7.45
N GLY A 163 9.06 -2.56 -6.29
CA GLY A 163 9.23 -1.11 -6.10
C GLY A 163 10.70 -0.69 -6.20
N VAL A 164 10.97 0.56 -5.83
CA VAL A 164 12.32 1.13 -5.70
C VAL A 164 12.47 1.82 -4.34
N PRO A 165 13.68 2.17 -3.89
CA PRO A 165 13.87 2.95 -2.67
C PRO A 165 13.04 4.25 -2.69
N ALA A 166 12.46 4.63 -1.56
CA ALA A 166 11.77 5.91 -1.44
C ALA A 166 12.72 7.06 -1.80
N GLY A 167 12.27 7.95 -2.71
CA GLY A 167 13.07 9.07 -3.21
C GLY A 167 14.02 8.74 -4.37
N CYS A 168 14.15 7.48 -4.78
CA CYS A 168 15.01 7.11 -5.90
C CYS A 168 14.59 7.78 -7.24
N PHE A 169 13.29 8.00 -7.43
CA PHE A 169 12.74 8.66 -8.62
C PHE A 169 12.70 10.19 -8.51
N VAL A 170 13.30 10.79 -7.47
CA VAL A 170 13.28 12.25 -7.31
C VAL A 170 13.68 12.96 -8.60
N SER A 171 12.87 13.94 -9.02
CA SER A 171 13.10 14.75 -10.18
C SER A 171 13.91 15.99 -9.82
N SER A 172 15.03 16.22 -10.52
CA SER A 172 15.82 17.45 -10.35
C SER A 172 15.08 18.71 -10.84
N SER A 173 14.12 18.56 -11.76
CA SER A 173 13.27 19.64 -12.23
C SER A 173 12.00 19.86 -11.39
N GLY A 174 11.75 19.02 -10.38
CA GLY A 174 10.53 19.06 -9.58
C GLY A 174 9.28 18.56 -10.32
N GLY A 175 9.45 17.90 -11.47
CA GLY A 175 8.34 17.41 -12.28
C GLY A 175 7.53 16.32 -11.60
N VAL A 176 6.22 16.29 -11.88
CA VAL A 176 5.25 15.33 -11.35
C VAL A 176 5.28 14.05 -12.18
N ALA A 177 5.27 12.89 -11.52
CA ALA A 177 5.24 11.55 -12.13
C ALA A 177 6.32 11.34 -13.23
N GLN A 178 7.51 11.89 -13.00
CA GLN A 178 8.63 11.78 -13.93
C GLN A 178 9.29 10.41 -13.83
N TRP A 179 9.69 9.88 -14.98
CA TRP A 179 10.48 8.66 -15.05
C TRP A 179 11.97 8.94 -14.80
N ASN A 180 12.65 8.07 -14.06
CA ASN A 180 14.08 8.15 -13.79
C ASN A 180 14.79 6.87 -14.27
N ASN A 181 15.49 6.99 -15.42
CA ASN A 181 16.19 5.85 -16.03
C ASN A 181 17.32 5.29 -15.15
N SER A 182 18.03 6.15 -14.42
CA SER A 182 19.10 5.69 -13.53
C SER A 182 18.55 4.85 -12.38
N CYS A 183 17.42 5.25 -11.81
CA CYS A 183 16.77 4.49 -10.76
C CYS A 183 16.15 3.20 -11.31
N SER A 184 15.31 3.28 -12.37
CA SER A 184 14.66 2.11 -12.94
C SER A 184 15.67 1.07 -13.43
N GLY A 185 16.77 1.50 -14.04
CA GLY A 185 17.86 0.65 -14.50
C GLY A 185 18.81 0.14 -13.40
N GLY A 186 18.60 0.49 -12.14
CA GLY A 186 19.41 0.03 -11.00
C GLY A 186 20.79 0.69 -10.91
N SER A 187 21.02 1.81 -11.61
CA SER A 187 22.27 2.56 -11.55
C SER A 187 22.33 3.55 -10.37
N SER A 188 21.19 3.91 -9.79
CA SER A 188 21.10 4.75 -8.60
C SER A 188 21.46 3.92 -7.36
N ARG A 189 22.73 4.00 -6.97
CA ARG A 189 23.28 3.27 -5.83
C ARG A 189 23.80 4.24 -4.79
N ALA A 190 23.53 3.93 -3.52
CA ALA A 190 24.02 4.73 -2.40
C ALA A 190 24.41 3.84 -1.21
N THR A 191 25.07 4.45 -0.22
CA THR A 191 25.31 3.78 1.06
C THR A 191 24.01 3.62 1.83
N PRO A 192 23.91 2.65 2.75
CA PRO A 192 22.74 2.50 3.60
C PRO A 192 22.40 3.80 4.35
N GLU A 193 23.41 4.51 4.83
CA GLU A 193 23.25 5.81 5.52
C GLU A 193 22.64 6.87 4.59
N ALA A 194 23.16 7.01 3.38
CA ALA A 194 22.63 7.98 2.42
C ALA A 194 21.16 7.69 2.09
N TRP A 195 20.80 6.42 1.84
CA TRP A 195 19.42 6.01 1.63
C TRP A 195 18.53 6.25 2.86
N GLY A 196 19.00 5.92 4.06
CA GLY A 196 18.25 6.18 5.29
C GLY A 196 18.01 7.68 5.52
N ASN A 197 18.99 8.54 5.17
CA ASN A 197 18.85 9.99 5.25
C ASN A 197 17.78 10.53 4.30
N VAL A 198 17.62 9.93 3.11
CA VAL A 198 16.51 10.26 2.20
C VAL A 198 15.16 10.04 2.89
N VAL A 199 14.95 8.90 3.55
CA VAL A 199 13.70 8.63 4.29
C VAL A 199 13.49 9.63 5.43
N ARG A 200 14.53 9.92 6.21
CA ARG A 200 14.46 10.89 7.32
C ARG A 200 14.12 12.30 6.83
N ALA A 201 14.64 12.71 5.67
CA ALA A 201 14.38 14.01 5.06
C ALA A 201 12.93 14.15 4.53
N MET A 202 12.21 13.06 4.28
CA MET A 202 10.80 13.09 3.85
C MET A 202 9.85 13.51 4.98
N TYR A 203 10.24 13.30 6.24
CA TYR A 203 9.54 13.81 7.41
C TYR A 203 10.56 14.27 8.46
N PRO A 204 11.11 15.49 8.32
CA PRO A 204 12.11 16.01 9.23
C PRO A 204 11.61 16.08 10.69
N GLY A 205 12.44 15.63 11.62
CA GLY A 205 12.10 15.63 13.04
C GLY A 205 11.18 14.51 13.51
N TYR A 206 10.73 13.61 12.62
CA TYR A 206 9.93 12.47 13.06
C TYR A 206 10.80 11.44 13.80
N ALA A 207 10.50 11.26 15.10
CA ALA A 207 11.18 10.31 15.99
C ALA A 207 10.31 9.12 16.41
N GLY A 208 9.08 9.02 15.88
CA GLY A 208 8.17 7.93 16.20
C GLY A 208 8.53 6.62 15.49
N ALA A 209 7.77 5.56 15.80
CA ALA A 209 7.89 4.26 15.15
C ALA A 209 7.58 4.35 13.65
N ARG A 210 8.30 3.58 12.85
CA ARG A 210 8.05 3.43 11.42
C ARG A 210 7.40 2.07 11.13
N PRO A 211 6.58 1.96 10.07
CA PRO A 211 5.89 0.71 9.75
C PRO A 211 6.87 -0.42 9.47
N ARG A 212 6.44 -1.64 9.77
CA ARG A 212 7.18 -2.83 9.35
C ARG A 212 7.15 -2.95 7.83
N MET A 213 8.28 -3.34 7.22
CA MET A 213 8.45 -3.36 5.77
C MET A 213 8.69 -4.78 5.26
N GLN A 214 7.83 -5.25 4.35
CA GLN A 214 8.03 -6.48 3.57
C GLN A 214 8.24 -6.10 2.10
N VAL A 215 9.39 -6.46 1.56
CA VAL A 215 9.85 -6.05 0.22
C VAL A 215 9.96 -7.26 -0.70
N TRP A 216 9.18 -7.27 -1.79
CA TRP A 216 9.17 -8.33 -2.79
C TRP A 216 9.79 -7.85 -4.10
N HIS A 217 10.64 -8.69 -4.72
CA HIS A 217 11.21 -8.35 -6.03
C HIS A 217 11.58 -9.59 -6.82
N GLY A 218 11.37 -9.53 -8.14
CA GLY A 218 11.74 -10.59 -9.08
C GLY A 218 13.15 -10.44 -9.61
N SER A 219 13.90 -11.53 -9.67
CA SER A 219 15.30 -11.52 -10.15
C SER A 219 15.44 -11.26 -11.65
N ALA A 220 14.37 -11.41 -12.42
CA ALA A 220 14.32 -11.16 -13.86
C ALA A 220 13.51 -9.90 -14.21
N ASP A 221 13.37 -8.96 -13.26
CA ASP A 221 12.67 -7.69 -13.48
C ASP A 221 13.44 -6.81 -14.46
N GLY A 222 12.91 -6.66 -15.69
CA GLY A 222 13.48 -5.82 -16.75
C GLY A 222 12.93 -4.39 -16.78
N THR A 223 11.97 -4.04 -15.90
CA THR A 223 11.36 -2.71 -15.82
C THR A 223 11.98 -1.87 -14.70
N LEU A 224 12.02 -2.45 -13.51
CA LEU A 224 12.69 -1.89 -12.33
C LEU A 224 13.77 -2.89 -11.90
N ALA A 225 14.99 -2.65 -12.33
CA ALA A 225 16.10 -3.61 -12.20
C ALA A 225 16.18 -4.20 -10.78
N PRO A 226 16.55 -5.51 -10.65
CA PRO A 226 16.62 -6.18 -9.35
C PRO A 226 17.56 -5.53 -8.34
N GLN A 227 18.48 -4.68 -8.79
CA GLN A 227 19.31 -3.85 -7.91
C GLN A 227 18.47 -2.97 -6.97
N ASN A 228 17.28 -2.55 -7.41
CA ASN A 228 16.38 -1.75 -6.58
C ASN A 228 15.92 -2.47 -5.31
N TYR A 229 15.82 -3.80 -5.33
CA TYR A 229 15.59 -4.59 -4.13
C TYR A 229 16.73 -4.38 -3.12
N GLN A 230 17.97 -4.54 -3.56
CA GLN A 230 19.14 -4.39 -2.69
C GLN A 230 19.21 -2.96 -2.10
N GLU A 231 18.94 -1.96 -2.93
CA GLU A 231 18.94 -0.56 -2.46
C GLU A 231 17.78 -0.28 -1.48
N THR A 232 16.61 -0.91 -1.68
CA THR A 232 15.48 -0.79 -0.73
C THR A 232 15.81 -1.47 0.61
N ILE A 233 16.47 -2.64 0.58
CA ILE A 233 16.95 -3.30 1.81
C ILE A 233 17.98 -2.41 2.53
N LYS A 234 18.96 -1.84 1.83
CA LYS A 234 19.92 -0.89 2.42
C LYS A 234 19.21 0.30 3.09
N GLN A 235 18.20 0.83 2.43
CA GLN A 235 17.43 1.96 2.93
C GLN A 235 16.78 1.63 4.27
N TRP A 236 16.02 0.54 4.33
CA TRP A 236 15.26 0.21 5.53
C TRP A 236 16.09 -0.43 6.64
N THR A 237 17.16 -1.18 6.33
CA THR A 237 18.10 -1.63 7.37
C THR A 237 18.74 -0.46 8.09
N ASN A 238 19.13 0.61 7.38
CA ASN A 238 19.67 1.81 8.01
C ASN A 238 18.61 2.57 8.83
N VAL A 239 17.38 2.66 8.32
CA VAL A 239 16.29 3.33 9.05
C VAL A 239 15.97 2.65 10.37
N PHE A 240 16.02 1.30 10.40
CA PHE A 240 15.75 0.51 11.60
C PHE A 240 16.99 0.24 12.47
N GLY A 241 18.19 0.60 12.01
CA GLY A 241 19.41 0.29 12.71
C GLY A 241 19.80 -1.20 12.66
N TYR A 242 19.37 -1.92 11.62
CA TYR A 242 19.66 -3.33 11.42
C TYR A 242 20.95 -3.58 10.64
N PRO A 243 21.60 -4.73 10.82
CA PRO A 243 22.70 -5.17 9.95
C PRO A 243 22.26 -5.29 8.49
N GLN A 244 23.19 -5.11 7.56
CA GLN A 244 22.94 -5.32 6.12
C GLN A 244 22.83 -6.81 5.75
N THR A 245 23.31 -7.69 6.64
CA THR A 245 23.18 -9.15 6.49
C THR A 245 21.93 -9.64 7.20
N ALA A 246 21.15 -10.45 6.53
CA ALA A 246 19.96 -11.05 7.11
C ALA A 246 20.30 -11.89 8.35
N VAL A 247 19.51 -11.78 9.40
CA VAL A 247 19.64 -12.57 10.62
C VAL A 247 19.11 -13.99 10.45
N SER A 248 18.22 -14.21 9.48
CA SER A 248 17.77 -15.53 9.05
C SER A 248 17.33 -15.51 7.59
N SER A 249 17.52 -16.65 6.90
CA SER A 249 17.14 -16.84 5.51
C SER A 249 16.46 -18.18 5.31
N VAL A 250 15.35 -18.19 4.59
CA VAL A 250 14.60 -19.41 4.26
C VAL A 250 14.47 -19.50 2.74
N LYS A 251 14.99 -20.57 2.14
CA LYS A 251 14.86 -20.86 0.71
C LYS A 251 13.54 -21.57 0.42
N ASN A 252 13.03 -21.39 -0.80
CA ASN A 252 11.76 -21.96 -1.27
C ASN A 252 10.57 -21.58 -0.38
N PHE A 253 10.57 -20.36 0.15
CA PHE A 253 9.51 -19.82 0.96
C PHE A 253 9.24 -18.33 0.60
N PRO A 254 7.97 -17.88 0.45
CA PRO A 254 6.74 -18.67 0.65
C PRO A 254 6.40 -19.61 -0.51
N GLU A 255 7.18 -19.57 -1.60
CA GLU A 255 6.97 -20.40 -2.78
C GLU A 255 8.31 -20.99 -3.27
N ARG A 256 8.24 -22.00 -4.15
CA ARG A 256 9.42 -22.57 -4.77
C ARG A 256 10.20 -21.49 -5.53
N ASN A 257 11.53 -21.51 -5.42
CA ASN A 257 12.46 -20.54 -6.00
C ASN A 257 12.39 -19.12 -5.38
N TYR A 258 11.65 -18.92 -4.29
CA TYR A 258 11.68 -17.68 -3.52
C TYR A 258 12.63 -17.84 -2.34
N GLN A 259 13.29 -16.77 -1.96
CA GLN A 259 14.09 -16.69 -0.75
C GLN A 259 13.54 -15.57 0.13
N THR A 260 13.27 -15.88 1.38
CA THR A 260 12.84 -14.92 2.39
C THR A 260 14.00 -14.66 3.34
N ASP A 261 14.40 -13.40 3.43
CA ASP A 261 15.47 -12.90 4.29
C ASP A 261 14.88 -11.98 5.35
N ASN A 262 15.10 -12.29 6.64
CA ASN A 262 14.68 -11.44 7.76
C ASN A 262 15.88 -10.65 8.28
N TYR A 263 15.74 -9.35 8.42
CA TYR A 263 16.78 -8.44 8.91
C TYR A 263 16.52 -7.99 10.36
N GLY A 264 15.39 -8.39 10.92
CA GLY A 264 14.87 -8.06 12.24
C GLY A 264 13.34 -8.05 12.20
N ASP A 265 12.69 -7.66 13.31
CA ASP A 265 11.23 -7.74 13.45
C ASP A 265 10.46 -6.80 12.50
N HIS A 266 11.12 -5.79 11.95
CA HIS A 266 10.50 -4.76 11.11
C HIS A 266 10.89 -4.80 9.64
N LEU A 267 11.77 -5.72 9.21
CA LEU A 267 12.18 -5.79 7.80
C LEU A 267 12.34 -7.22 7.32
N GLN A 268 11.58 -7.54 6.29
CA GLN A 268 11.66 -8.80 5.56
C GLN A 268 11.82 -8.52 4.06
N GLY A 269 12.78 -9.17 3.43
CA GLY A 269 12.97 -9.17 1.99
C GLY A 269 12.59 -10.51 1.39
N ILE A 270 11.88 -10.52 0.25
CA ILE A 270 11.50 -11.74 -0.46
C ILE A 270 11.93 -11.60 -1.91
N TYR A 271 12.91 -12.43 -2.30
CA TYR A 271 13.52 -12.40 -3.62
C TYR A 271 13.06 -13.60 -4.45
N ALA A 272 12.34 -13.33 -5.54
CA ALA A 272 11.68 -14.31 -6.38
C ALA A 272 12.56 -14.66 -7.60
N THR A 273 13.30 -15.76 -7.54
CA THR A 273 14.20 -16.18 -8.62
C THR A 273 13.45 -16.59 -9.88
N GLY A 274 13.83 -16.01 -11.02
CA GLY A 274 13.22 -16.27 -12.33
C GLY A 274 11.93 -15.50 -12.58
N VAL A 275 11.46 -14.72 -11.62
CA VAL A 275 10.24 -13.90 -11.75
C VAL A 275 10.59 -12.52 -12.32
N GLY A 276 9.80 -12.06 -13.29
CA GLY A 276 9.93 -10.73 -13.89
C GLY A 276 9.30 -9.63 -13.05
N HIS A 277 9.00 -8.49 -13.70
CA HIS A 277 8.46 -7.30 -13.05
C HIS A 277 7.15 -7.54 -12.27
N SER A 278 6.27 -8.35 -12.79
CA SER A 278 4.97 -8.63 -12.18
C SER A 278 5.06 -9.77 -11.17
N VAL A 279 5.71 -9.54 -10.01
CA VAL A 279 5.68 -10.50 -8.91
C VAL A 279 4.23 -10.68 -8.46
N PRO A 280 3.69 -11.92 -8.45
CA PRO A 280 2.33 -12.17 -8.00
C PRO A 280 2.13 -11.74 -6.55
N SER A 281 0.99 -11.10 -6.27
CA SER A 281 0.63 -10.73 -4.90
C SER A 281 0.35 -12.00 -4.08
N ASN A 282 1.18 -12.26 -3.08
CA ASN A 282 0.97 -13.39 -2.15
C ASN A 282 0.16 -12.90 -0.95
N LEU A 283 -1.17 -13.08 -1.05
CA LEU A 283 -2.12 -12.61 -0.03
C LEU A 283 -1.79 -13.20 1.35
N THR A 284 -1.57 -14.51 1.44
CA THR A 284 -1.33 -15.20 2.71
C THR A 284 -0.07 -14.67 3.40
N ALA A 285 1.05 -14.55 2.69
CA ALA A 285 2.29 -14.06 3.28
C ALA A 285 2.20 -12.58 3.67
N SER A 286 1.48 -11.76 2.88
CA SER A 286 1.27 -10.35 3.22
C SER A 286 0.31 -10.18 4.41
N GLU A 287 -0.77 -10.98 4.49
CA GLU A 287 -1.68 -10.96 5.64
C GLU A 287 -0.97 -11.43 6.91
N GLN A 288 -0.14 -12.46 6.84
CA GLN A 288 0.71 -12.89 7.98
C GLN A 288 1.67 -11.77 8.41
N TRP A 289 2.28 -11.08 7.45
CA TRP A 289 3.12 -9.91 7.75
C TRP A 289 2.33 -8.80 8.43
N PHE A 290 1.08 -8.59 8.07
CA PHE A 290 0.19 -7.61 8.69
C PHE A 290 -0.34 -8.06 10.08
N GLY A 291 -0.22 -9.34 10.41
CA GLY A 291 -0.80 -9.90 11.64
C GLY A 291 -2.31 -10.11 11.53
N LEU A 292 -2.77 -10.51 10.35
CA LEU A 292 -4.17 -10.78 10.02
C LEU A 292 -4.46 -12.28 9.88
#